data_67cce267debfebf6084e93a8e378b70d
#
_entry.id   67cce267debfebf6084e93a8e378b70d
#
_cell.length_a   1.000
_cell.length_b   1.000
_cell.length_c   1.000
_cell.angle_alpha   90.00
_cell.angle_beta   90.00
_cell.angle_gamma   90.00
#
_symmetry.space_group_name_H-M   'P 1'
#
loop_
_entity.id
_entity.type
_entity.pdbx_description
1 polymer ?
#
loop_
_entity_poly.entity_id
_entity_poly.type
_entity_poly.pdbx_seq_one_letter_code
_entity_poly.pdbx_strand_id
1 'polypeptide(L)'
;MTSAARPHLRRRALTGGLAALGLSVAMLMTEGAPSASAATWPTANGSQAVSATISVSGTKDYGMTRLYGSGALGTGGQEENQKPILELAAGAVLKNVIIGSPAADGIHCLGSCTLQNVWWEDVGEDAATFLGSSSSNVYTVSGGGAKEASDKVFQFNGAGTLNVSNFAVQNFGTFVRSCGNCKTQYKRTINLNTIEGTYKGGRIAGINTNYGDSVSLKKITIVGDSGKKIIPCQKYTGNNTGAEPS
;
A
#
# COMPACT_ATOMS: atom_id res chain seq x y z
N MET A 1 67.56 23.28 55.07
CA MET A 1 68.87 23.65 54.44
C MET A 1 68.56 23.93 52.99
N THR A 2 68.55 25.21 52.70
CA THR A 2 69.31 25.90 51.66
C THR A 2 69.11 25.38 50.21
N SER A 3 68.82 26.09 49.17
CA SER A 3 69.05 27.49 48.86
C SER A 3 68.43 27.78 47.52
N ALA A 4 67.98 28.98 47.39
CA ALA A 4 67.53 29.73 46.23
C ALA A 4 68.46 29.70 45.00
N ALA A 5 67.92 29.95 43.82
CA ALA A 5 68.44 30.92 42.85
C ALA A 5 67.44 31.18 41.72
N ARG A 6 67.02 32.43 41.57
CA ARG A 6 66.59 33.10 40.35
C ARG A 6 67.86 33.75 39.74
N PRO A 7 67.90 34.44 38.60
CA PRO A 7 66.90 34.74 37.54
C PRO A 7 67.50 34.62 36.14
N HIS A 8 66.71 34.89 35.06
CA HIS A 8 67.10 35.87 34.02
C HIS A 8 65.92 36.13 33.02
N LEU A 9 65.49 37.36 33.03
CA LEU A 9 64.70 37.99 32.00
C LEU A 9 65.48 38.00 30.67
N ARG A 10 64.81 37.63 29.57
CA ARG A 10 65.13 38.16 28.25
C ARG A 10 63.82 38.50 27.54
N ARG A 11 63.70 39.84 27.32
CA ARG A 11 62.73 40.45 26.39
C ARG A 11 63.12 40.12 24.96
N ARG A 12 62.16 39.71 24.12
CA ARG A 12 62.23 39.92 22.66
C ARG A 12 60.84 40.12 22.10
N ALA A 13 60.65 41.30 21.62
CA ALA A 13 60.02 41.79 20.42
C ALA A 13 58.66 41.26 19.96
N LEU A 14 57.69 42.16 19.96
CA LEU A 14 56.46 42.13 19.20
C LEU A 14 56.75 42.01 17.69
N THR A 15 56.16 41.06 17.01
CA THR A 15 55.84 41.19 15.61
C THR A 15 54.35 40.88 15.45
N GLY A 16 53.63 41.89 15.00
CA GLY A 16 52.19 41.80 14.73
C GLY A 16 51.92 40.89 13.54
N GLY A 17 51.01 39.96 13.74
CA GLY A 17 50.42 39.16 12.66
C GLY A 17 48.92 39.43 12.65
N LEU A 18 48.44 40.09 11.58
CA LEU A 18 47.01 40.24 11.31
C LEU A 18 46.42 38.84 11.12
N ALA A 19 45.56 38.40 12.04
CA ALA A 19 44.70 37.24 11.83
C ALA A 19 43.46 37.69 11.02
N ALA A 20 43.43 37.34 9.78
CA ALA A 20 42.24 37.46 8.94
C ALA A 20 41.18 36.45 9.47
N LEU A 21 40.11 36.96 10.06
CA LEU A 21 38.91 36.14 10.36
C LEU A 21 38.23 35.76 9.02
N GLY A 22 38.47 34.56 8.57
CA GLY A 22 37.71 33.97 7.50
C GLY A 22 36.31 33.60 8.01
N LEU A 23 35.30 34.36 7.62
CA LEU A 23 33.89 34.01 7.84
C LEU A 23 33.53 32.85 6.91
N SER A 24 33.56 31.62 7.43
CA SER A 24 33.07 30.45 6.73
C SER A 24 31.53 30.48 6.79
N VAL A 25 30.89 30.94 5.71
CA VAL A 25 29.44 30.76 5.52
C VAL A 25 29.21 29.27 5.23
N ALA A 26 28.81 28.54 6.22
CA ALA A 26 28.26 27.18 6.03
C ALA A 26 26.93 27.31 5.29
N MET A 27 26.95 27.07 3.97
CA MET A 27 25.73 26.90 3.19
C MET A 27 25.07 25.60 3.65
N LEU A 28 24.04 25.69 4.50
CA LEU A 28 23.14 24.56 4.75
C LEU A 28 22.40 24.27 3.42
N MET A 29 22.88 23.26 2.70
CA MET A 29 22.09 22.63 1.64
C MET A 29 20.94 21.92 2.35
N THR A 30 19.75 22.52 2.36
CA THR A 30 18.53 21.77 2.65
C THR A 30 18.34 20.80 1.48
N GLU A 31 18.72 19.55 1.68
CA GLU A 31 18.30 18.48 0.77
C GLU A 31 16.77 18.50 0.80
N GLY A 32 16.16 18.99 -0.26
CA GLY A 32 14.74 18.90 -0.46
C GLY A 32 14.37 17.42 -0.40
N ALA A 33 13.42 17.05 0.47
CA ALA A 33 12.89 15.71 0.46
C ALA A 33 12.49 15.36 -0.98
N PRO A 34 12.84 14.17 -1.50
CA PRO A 34 12.47 13.78 -2.85
C PRO A 34 10.94 13.88 -2.98
N SER A 35 10.48 14.69 -3.91
CA SER A 35 9.06 14.73 -4.26
C SER A 35 8.66 13.32 -4.69
N ALA A 36 7.67 12.72 -4.02
CA ALA A 36 7.12 11.46 -4.46
C ALA A 36 6.67 11.64 -5.92
N SER A 37 7.32 10.91 -6.83
CA SER A 37 6.94 10.90 -8.24
C SER A 37 5.60 10.19 -8.33
N ALA A 38 4.59 10.85 -8.90
CA ALA A 38 3.32 10.18 -9.14
C ALA A 38 3.55 8.92 -9.97
N ALA A 39 3.00 7.79 -9.52
CA ALA A 39 3.16 6.52 -10.24
C ALA A 39 2.73 6.67 -11.69
N THR A 40 3.57 6.19 -12.62
CA THR A 40 3.24 6.16 -14.04
C THR A 40 2.29 5.00 -14.30
N TRP A 41 1.08 5.34 -14.76
CA TRP A 41 0.06 4.35 -15.10
C TRP A 41 0.35 3.75 -16.47
N PRO A 42 0.31 2.42 -16.59
CA PRO A 42 0.65 1.76 -17.85
C PRO A 42 -0.42 1.98 -18.92
N THR A 43 0.01 1.94 -20.17
CA THR A 43 -0.88 1.86 -21.32
C THR A 43 -1.23 0.39 -21.59
N ALA A 44 -2.49 0.11 -21.88
CA ALA A 44 -2.93 -1.23 -22.23
C ALA A 44 -2.40 -1.67 -23.61
N ASN A 45 -1.98 -2.92 -23.73
CA ASN A 45 -1.59 -3.58 -24.99
C ASN A 45 -2.80 -4.25 -25.70
N GLY A 46 -3.99 -3.69 -25.55
CA GLY A 46 -5.23 -4.23 -26.06
C GLY A 46 -6.29 -4.32 -24.96
N SER A 47 -7.50 -4.66 -25.34
CA SER A 47 -8.64 -4.75 -24.42
C SER A 47 -9.50 -5.97 -24.72
N GLN A 48 -10.03 -6.59 -23.65
CA GLN A 48 -10.90 -7.75 -23.72
C GLN A 48 -12.12 -7.56 -22.81
N ALA A 49 -13.31 -7.67 -23.37
CA ALA A 49 -14.55 -7.73 -22.61
C ALA A 49 -14.70 -9.11 -21.94
N VAL A 50 -15.13 -9.10 -20.68
CA VAL A 50 -15.31 -10.31 -19.85
C VAL A 50 -16.77 -10.35 -19.40
N SER A 51 -17.53 -11.32 -19.88
CA SER A 51 -18.95 -11.49 -19.55
C SER A 51 -19.24 -12.55 -18.49
N ALA A 52 -18.24 -13.35 -18.15
CA ALA A 52 -18.27 -14.34 -17.06
C ALA A 52 -16.90 -14.41 -16.40
N THR A 53 -16.86 -14.69 -15.09
CA THR A 53 -15.63 -14.82 -14.31
C THR A 53 -14.64 -15.78 -14.98
N ILE A 54 -13.41 -15.36 -15.13
CA ILE A 54 -12.30 -16.18 -15.64
C ILE A 54 -11.60 -16.84 -14.46
N SER A 55 -11.63 -18.17 -14.41
CA SER A 55 -10.86 -18.92 -13.42
C SER A 55 -9.41 -19.07 -13.84
N VAL A 56 -8.49 -18.77 -12.92
CA VAL A 56 -7.05 -18.82 -13.13
C VAL A 56 -6.43 -19.86 -12.20
N SER A 57 -5.74 -20.85 -12.78
CA SER A 57 -4.89 -21.79 -12.06
C SER A 57 -3.46 -21.70 -12.62
N GLY A 58 -2.44 -21.93 -11.77
CA GLY A 58 -1.06 -21.77 -12.14
C GLY A 58 -0.69 -20.32 -12.48
N THR A 59 0.21 -20.11 -13.42
CA THR A 59 0.66 -18.75 -13.80
C THR A 59 -0.05 -18.28 -15.05
N LYS A 60 -0.68 -17.10 -14.97
CA LYS A 60 -1.30 -16.42 -16.10
C LYS A 60 -0.70 -15.02 -16.27
N ASP A 61 -0.13 -14.75 -17.42
CA ASP A 61 0.36 -13.43 -17.82
C ASP A 61 -0.54 -12.87 -18.93
N TYR A 62 -1.02 -11.66 -18.74
CA TYR A 62 -1.89 -10.98 -19.69
C TYR A 62 -1.16 -9.95 -20.56
N GLY A 63 0.17 -9.77 -20.39
CA GLY A 63 0.98 -8.86 -21.20
C GLY A 63 0.45 -7.43 -21.24
N MET A 64 -0.11 -6.93 -20.14
CA MET A 64 -0.76 -5.63 -20.01
C MET A 64 -2.06 -5.48 -20.83
N THR A 65 -2.76 -6.58 -21.13
CA THR A 65 -4.11 -6.51 -21.66
C THR A 65 -5.06 -5.92 -20.61
N ARG A 66 -5.95 -5.04 -21.04
CA ARG A 66 -7.04 -4.51 -20.24
C ARG A 66 -8.22 -5.49 -20.27
N LEU A 67 -8.66 -5.99 -19.11
CA LEU A 67 -9.88 -6.75 -18.91
C LEU A 67 -10.96 -5.84 -18.33
N TYR A 68 -12.15 -5.83 -18.87
CA TYR A 68 -13.28 -5.06 -18.34
C TYR A 68 -14.57 -5.85 -18.40
N GLY A 69 -15.44 -5.61 -17.44
CA GLY A 69 -16.70 -6.33 -17.30
C GLY A 69 -17.68 -6.02 -18.42
N SER A 70 -18.47 -7.01 -18.81
CA SER A 70 -19.57 -6.89 -19.77
C SER A 70 -20.68 -7.87 -19.39
N GLY A 71 -21.87 -7.73 -19.97
CA GLY A 71 -22.99 -8.62 -19.63
C GLY A 71 -23.24 -8.68 -18.12
N ALA A 72 -23.16 -9.86 -17.53
CA ALA A 72 -23.39 -10.08 -16.10
C ALA A 72 -22.28 -9.44 -15.20
N LEU A 73 -21.13 -9.14 -15.76
CA LEU A 73 -20.03 -8.44 -15.09
C LEU A 73 -19.93 -6.97 -15.50
N GLY A 74 -20.89 -6.45 -16.22
CA GLY A 74 -20.93 -5.07 -16.72
C GLY A 74 -21.34 -4.06 -15.65
N THR A 75 -20.95 -4.24 -14.41
CA THR A 75 -21.22 -3.38 -13.26
C THR A 75 -19.94 -2.92 -12.59
N GLY A 76 -19.94 -1.74 -12.02
CA GLY A 76 -18.85 -1.14 -11.24
C GLY A 76 -19.36 -0.48 -9.96
N GLY A 77 -20.59 -0.83 -9.54
CA GLY A 77 -21.19 -0.33 -8.29
C GLY A 77 -20.67 -1.04 -7.04
N GLN A 78 -21.27 -0.68 -5.89
CA GLN A 78 -20.89 -1.20 -4.58
C GLN A 78 -21.88 -2.29 -4.09
N GLU A 79 -22.57 -2.94 -5.03
CA GLU A 79 -23.52 -3.99 -4.68
C GLU A 79 -22.76 -5.22 -4.21
N GLU A 80 -23.08 -5.66 -3.00
CA GLU A 80 -22.60 -6.92 -2.45
C GLU A 80 -23.06 -8.11 -3.35
N ASN A 81 -22.29 -9.17 -3.38
CA ASN A 81 -22.54 -10.39 -4.17
C ASN A 81 -22.29 -10.27 -5.68
N GLN A 82 -21.62 -9.25 -6.15
CA GLN A 82 -21.09 -9.23 -7.50
C GLN A 82 -20.06 -10.37 -7.69
N LYS A 83 -19.94 -10.85 -8.92
CA LYS A 83 -18.88 -11.82 -9.27
C LYS A 83 -17.61 -11.09 -9.67
N PRO A 84 -16.42 -11.65 -9.40
CA PRO A 84 -15.18 -11.04 -9.83
C PRO A 84 -14.94 -11.20 -11.34
N ILE A 85 -14.12 -10.32 -11.91
CA ILE A 85 -13.58 -10.49 -13.27
C ILE A 85 -12.69 -11.72 -13.34
N LEU A 86 -11.83 -11.92 -12.32
CA LEU A 86 -10.90 -13.05 -12.23
C LEU A 86 -11.03 -13.75 -10.87
N GLU A 87 -11.05 -15.07 -10.90
CA GLU A 87 -11.00 -15.90 -9.69
C GLU A 87 -9.75 -16.78 -9.72
N LEU A 88 -8.88 -16.61 -8.74
CA LEU A 88 -7.59 -17.29 -8.64
C LEU A 88 -7.67 -18.49 -7.68
N ALA A 89 -7.38 -19.67 -8.21
CA ALA A 89 -7.20 -20.86 -7.39
C ALA A 89 -5.97 -20.73 -6.45
N ALA A 90 -5.94 -21.54 -5.41
CA ALA A 90 -4.81 -21.56 -4.47
C ALA A 90 -3.49 -21.81 -5.21
N GLY A 91 -2.48 -20.97 -4.95
CA GLY A 91 -1.17 -20.99 -5.58
C GLY A 91 -1.09 -20.29 -6.95
N ALA A 92 -2.18 -19.75 -7.46
CA ALA A 92 -2.18 -19.06 -8.75
C ALA A 92 -1.35 -17.76 -8.72
N VAL A 93 -0.75 -17.46 -9.86
CA VAL A 93 0.04 -16.25 -10.11
C VAL A 93 -0.55 -15.49 -11.30
N LEU A 94 -1.03 -14.29 -11.07
CA LEU A 94 -1.54 -13.37 -12.09
C LEU A 94 -0.52 -12.27 -12.34
N LYS A 95 -0.22 -12.01 -13.61
CA LYS A 95 0.79 -11.02 -14.00
C LYS A 95 0.29 -10.08 -15.08
N ASN A 96 0.79 -8.82 -15.01
CA ASN A 96 0.74 -7.86 -16.10
C ASN A 96 -0.66 -7.70 -16.68
N VAL A 97 -1.62 -7.31 -15.88
CA VAL A 97 -3.02 -7.11 -16.29
C VAL A 97 -3.53 -5.75 -15.81
N ILE A 98 -4.39 -5.16 -16.62
CA ILE A 98 -5.14 -3.97 -16.26
C ILE A 98 -6.62 -4.37 -16.11
N ILE A 99 -7.20 -4.10 -14.96
CA ILE A 99 -8.64 -4.22 -14.73
C ILE A 99 -9.26 -2.86 -15.02
N GLY A 100 -10.00 -2.79 -16.10
CA GLY A 100 -10.68 -1.57 -16.57
C GLY A 100 -12.11 -1.51 -16.04
N SER A 101 -12.75 -0.36 -16.26
CA SER A 101 -14.15 -0.14 -15.90
C SER A 101 -15.08 -0.63 -17.01
N PRO A 102 -16.22 -1.28 -16.65
CA PRO A 102 -16.63 -1.74 -15.31
C PRO A 102 -15.75 -2.86 -14.77
N ALA A 103 -15.46 -2.84 -13.45
CA ALA A 103 -14.54 -3.79 -12.81
C ALA A 103 -15.26 -4.87 -11.99
N ALA A 104 -16.59 -4.81 -11.88
CA ALA A 104 -17.39 -5.72 -11.06
C ALA A 104 -16.79 -5.85 -9.64
N ASP A 105 -16.57 -7.06 -9.11
CA ASP A 105 -15.89 -7.30 -7.83
C ASP A 105 -14.42 -7.73 -8.05
N GLY A 106 -13.76 -7.06 -9.01
CA GLY A 106 -12.33 -7.16 -9.23
C GLY A 106 -11.78 -8.58 -9.33
N ILE A 107 -10.92 -8.97 -8.37
CA ILE A 107 -10.21 -10.24 -8.35
C ILE A 107 -10.45 -10.97 -7.04
N HIS A 108 -10.85 -12.25 -7.09
CA HIS A 108 -10.93 -13.10 -5.91
C HIS A 108 -9.74 -14.07 -5.83
N CYS A 109 -9.12 -14.19 -4.66
CA CYS A 109 -8.10 -15.20 -4.35
C CYS A 109 -8.69 -16.25 -3.40
N LEU A 110 -8.94 -17.46 -3.87
CA LEU A 110 -9.55 -18.55 -3.10
C LEU A 110 -8.60 -19.20 -2.07
N GLY A 111 -7.32 -18.91 -2.16
CA GLY A 111 -6.25 -19.33 -1.27
C GLY A 111 -5.03 -18.48 -1.49
N SER A 112 -3.84 -18.96 -1.13
CA SER A 112 -2.59 -18.24 -1.45
C SER A 112 -2.56 -17.84 -2.91
N CYS A 113 -2.22 -16.61 -3.22
CA CYS A 113 -2.12 -16.10 -4.60
C CYS A 113 -1.02 -15.05 -4.72
N THR A 114 -0.60 -14.78 -5.95
CA THR A 114 0.32 -13.68 -6.27
C THR A 114 -0.28 -12.81 -7.37
N LEU A 115 -0.41 -11.51 -7.09
CA LEU A 115 -0.76 -10.49 -8.04
C LEU A 115 0.51 -9.66 -8.32
N GLN A 116 1.06 -9.76 -9.53
CA GLN A 116 2.29 -9.10 -9.92
C GLN A 116 2.04 -8.10 -11.04
N ASN A 117 2.29 -6.81 -10.79
CA ASN A 117 2.07 -5.75 -11.77
C ASN A 117 0.61 -5.73 -12.29
N VAL A 118 -0.33 -5.67 -11.35
CA VAL A 118 -1.77 -5.63 -11.61
C VAL A 118 -2.29 -4.21 -11.34
N TRP A 119 -3.09 -3.67 -12.26
CA TRP A 119 -3.56 -2.31 -12.22
C TRP A 119 -5.08 -2.24 -12.33
N TRP A 120 -5.72 -1.43 -11.48
CA TRP A 120 -7.16 -1.16 -11.53
C TRP A 120 -7.38 0.30 -11.89
N GLU A 121 -7.98 0.57 -13.03
CA GLU A 121 -8.23 1.94 -13.53
C GLU A 121 -9.38 2.63 -12.81
N ASP A 122 -10.35 1.85 -12.39
CA ASP A 122 -11.54 2.28 -11.67
C ASP A 122 -12.06 1.07 -10.89
N VAL A 123 -11.85 1.06 -9.58
CA VAL A 123 -12.23 -0.07 -8.72
C VAL A 123 -13.75 -0.14 -8.63
N GLY A 124 -14.31 -1.32 -8.87
CA GLY A 124 -15.72 -1.61 -8.68
C GLY A 124 -16.08 -1.74 -7.19
N GLU A 125 -16.54 -2.91 -6.77
CA GLU A 125 -16.81 -3.15 -5.33
C GLU A 125 -15.51 -3.17 -4.55
N ASP A 126 -14.60 -4.14 -4.85
CA ASP A 126 -13.24 -4.19 -4.35
C ASP A 126 -12.23 -4.40 -5.50
N ALA A 127 -10.99 -3.95 -5.36
CA ALA A 127 -9.95 -4.30 -6.33
C ALA A 127 -9.59 -5.79 -6.24
N ALA A 128 -9.38 -6.29 -5.02
CA ALA A 128 -9.21 -7.72 -4.78
C ALA A 128 -9.67 -8.15 -3.39
N THR A 129 -10.28 -9.36 -3.33
CA THR A 129 -10.78 -10.00 -2.11
C THR A 129 -10.03 -11.31 -1.85
N PHE A 130 -9.48 -11.45 -0.64
CA PHE A 130 -8.71 -12.62 -0.21
C PHE A 130 -9.57 -13.52 0.68
N LEU A 131 -9.86 -14.75 0.21
CA LEU A 131 -10.95 -15.60 0.73
C LEU A 131 -10.48 -16.88 1.43
N GLY A 132 -9.24 -17.33 1.23
CA GLY A 132 -8.79 -18.62 1.74
C GLY A 132 -8.86 -18.76 3.26
N SER A 133 -9.33 -19.90 3.77
CA SER A 133 -9.59 -20.13 5.20
C SER A 133 -8.39 -20.63 6.01
N SER A 134 -7.28 -21.01 5.37
CA SER A 134 -6.09 -21.51 6.07
C SER A 134 -5.24 -20.36 6.62
N SER A 135 -4.85 -20.47 7.89
CA SER A 135 -3.90 -19.52 8.51
C SER A 135 -2.50 -19.54 7.86
N SER A 136 -2.18 -20.56 7.09
CA SER A 136 -0.94 -20.67 6.32
C SER A 136 -0.99 -19.94 4.96
N ASN A 137 -2.14 -19.39 4.56
CA ASN A 137 -2.26 -18.66 3.31
C ASN A 137 -1.34 -17.43 3.30
N VAL A 138 -0.69 -17.24 2.15
CA VAL A 138 0.11 -16.06 1.86
C VAL A 138 -0.40 -15.44 0.56
N TYR A 139 -0.88 -14.21 0.66
CA TYR A 139 -1.30 -13.41 -0.48
C TYR A 139 -0.23 -12.37 -0.75
N THR A 140 0.22 -12.27 -1.98
CA THR A 140 1.28 -11.35 -2.37
C THR A 140 0.79 -10.42 -3.47
N VAL A 141 0.86 -9.11 -3.23
CA VAL A 141 0.63 -8.06 -4.23
C VAL A 141 1.95 -7.32 -4.41
N SER A 142 2.54 -7.37 -5.60
CA SER A 142 3.84 -6.80 -5.88
C SER A 142 3.82 -5.95 -7.14
N GLY A 143 4.00 -4.66 -6.98
CA GLY A 143 3.83 -3.69 -8.06
C GLY A 143 2.36 -3.53 -8.47
N GLY A 144 2.11 -2.54 -9.31
CA GLY A 144 0.76 -2.22 -9.75
C GLY A 144 0.16 -1.00 -9.06
N GLY A 145 -1.14 -0.83 -9.22
CA GLY A 145 -1.85 0.29 -8.61
C GLY A 145 -3.36 0.21 -8.76
N ALA A 146 -4.10 0.97 -7.96
CA ALA A 146 -5.54 1.07 -7.99
C ALA A 146 -6.01 2.52 -7.91
N LYS A 147 -7.08 2.84 -8.64
CA LYS A 147 -7.74 4.14 -8.62
C LYS A 147 -9.22 4.01 -8.30
N GLU A 148 -9.78 5.11 -7.77
CA GLU A 148 -11.21 5.34 -7.61
C GLU A 148 -11.93 4.26 -6.79
N ALA A 149 -11.27 3.74 -5.75
CA ALA A 149 -11.89 2.80 -4.81
C ALA A 149 -12.82 3.56 -3.86
N SER A 150 -14.11 3.55 -4.13
CA SER A 150 -15.10 4.28 -3.33
C SER A 150 -15.13 3.81 -1.89
N ASP A 151 -15.00 2.51 -1.65
CA ASP A 151 -14.92 1.90 -0.32
C ASP A 151 -13.53 1.31 -0.07
N LYS A 152 -13.20 0.15 -0.63
CA LYS A 152 -11.97 -0.58 -0.32
C LYS A 152 -11.14 -0.87 -1.57
N VAL A 153 -9.82 -0.88 -1.43
CA VAL A 153 -8.94 -1.44 -2.46
C VAL A 153 -8.78 -2.94 -2.24
N PHE A 154 -8.40 -3.35 -1.04
CA PHE A 154 -8.22 -4.75 -0.70
C PHE A 154 -9.10 -5.16 0.48
N GLN A 155 -9.97 -6.14 0.24
CA GLN A 155 -10.81 -6.77 1.25
C GLN A 155 -10.21 -8.10 1.71
N PHE A 156 -9.97 -8.26 3.01
CA PHE A 156 -9.37 -9.45 3.56
C PHE A 156 -10.40 -10.23 4.39
N ASN A 157 -11.12 -11.14 3.74
CA ASN A 157 -12.16 -11.97 4.36
C ASN A 157 -11.58 -13.25 4.95
N GLY A 158 -10.61 -13.86 4.31
CA GLY A 158 -9.97 -15.11 4.71
C GLY A 158 -8.97 -14.98 5.85
N ALA A 159 -8.20 -16.02 6.05
CA ALA A 159 -7.13 -16.16 7.04
C ALA A 159 -5.75 -16.01 6.38
N GLY A 160 -4.72 -15.74 7.19
CA GLY A 160 -3.33 -15.78 6.76
C GLY A 160 -2.64 -14.42 6.72
N THR A 161 -1.71 -14.24 5.77
CA THR A 161 -0.87 -13.05 5.66
C THR A 161 -1.02 -12.41 4.28
N LEU A 162 -1.33 -11.13 4.26
CA LEU A 162 -1.33 -10.29 3.06
C LEU A 162 -0.07 -9.42 3.04
N ASN A 163 0.73 -9.56 1.99
CA ASN A 163 1.91 -8.74 1.73
C ASN A 163 1.66 -7.87 0.49
N VAL A 164 1.69 -6.55 0.66
CA VAL A 164 1.58 -5.59 -0.44
C VAL A 164 2.85 -4.77 -0.51
N SER A 165 3.45 -4.69 -1.70
CA SER A 165 4.69 -3.95 -1.89
C SER A 165 4.75 -3.22 -3.23
N ASN A 166 5.40 -2.03 -3.24
CA ASN A 166 5.61 -1.22 -4.44
C ASN A 166 4.30 -0.92 -5.17
N PHE A 167 3.30 -0.45 -4.46
CA PHE A 167 1.94 -0.27 -4.96
C PHE A 167 1.50 1.19 -4.92
N ALA A 168 0.84 1.64 -6.00
CA ALA A 168 0.29 2.97 -6.09
C ALA A 168 -1.23 2.97 -5.86
N VAL A 169 -1.74 3.93 -5.08
CA VAL A 169 -3.19 4.05 -4.86
C VAL A 169 -3.64 5.49 -4.94
N GLN A 170 -4.74 5.74 -5.66
CA GLN A 170 -5.29 7.09 -5.84
C GLN A 170 -6.79 7.08 -5.58
N ASN A 171 -7.29 8.08 -4.85
CA ASN A 171 -8.71 8.28 -4.58
C ASN A 171 -9.37 7.02 -3.99
N PHE A 172 -9.08 6.73 -2.72
CA PHE A 172 -9.56 5.52 -2.06
C PHE A 172 -10.20 5.80 -0.70
N GLY A 173 -11.19 5.01 -0.32
CA GLY A 173 -11.78 5.03 1.02
C GLY A 173 -10.89 4.32 2.04
N THR A 174 -10.66 3.03 1.88
CA THR A 174 -9.77 2.21 2.70
C THR A 174 -8.82 1.42 1.82
N PHE A 175 -7.49 1.46 2.09
CA PHE A 175 -6.56 0.71 1.25
C PHE A 175 -6.61 -0.79 1.55
N VAL A 176 -6.59 -1.21 2.81
CA VAL A 176 -6.80 -2.62 3.19
C VAL A 176 -7.77 -2.73 4.36
N ARG A 177 -8.78 -3.58 4.25
CA ARG A 177 -9.76 -3.83 5.31
C ARG A 177 -9.86 -5.32 5.66
N SER A 178 -9.58 -5.68 6.91
CA SER A 178 -9.98 -6.96 7.48
C SER A 178 -11.50 -6.99 7.61
N CYS A 179 -12.15 -8.05 7.14
CA CYS A 179 -13.62 -8.17 7.25
C CYS A 179 -14.08 -8.04 8.69
N GLY A 180 -14.88 -7.02 8.95
CA GLY A 180 -15.33 -6.69 10.30
C GLY A 180 -16.54 -7.47 10.78
N ASN A 181 -17.34 -8.03 9.84
CA ASN A 181 -18.65 -8.63 10.10
C ASN A 181 -18.87 -9.99 9.40
N CYS A 182 -17.81 -10.58 8.83
CA CYS A 182 -17.90 -11.90 8.22
C CYS A 182 -18.38 -12.95 9.21
N LYS A 183 -19.23 -13.90 8.77
CA LYS A 183 -19.74 -15.01 9.60
C LYS A 183 -18.63 -15.85 10.23
N THR A 184 -17.54 -16.06 9.51
CA THR A 184 -16.35 -16.71 10.03
C THR A 184 -15.24 -15.65 10.14
N GLN A 185 -14.71 -15.50 11.34
CA GLN A 185 -13.64 -14.58 11.61
C GLN A 185 -12.31 -15.30 11.78
N TYR A 186 -11.23 -14.62 11.40
CA TYR A 186 -9.87 -15.15 11.43
C TYR A 186 -8.91 -14.12 12.00
N LYS A 187 -7.78 -14.58 12.49
CA LYS A 187 -6.61 -13.71 12.69
C LYS A 187 -5.95 -13.43 11.34
N ARG A 188 -5.68 -12.16 11.05
CA ARG A 188 -5.05 -11.70 9.81
C ARG A 188 -3.79 -10.89 10.08
N THR A 189 -2.80 -11.08 9.25
CA THR A 189 -1.56 -10.28 9.28
C THR A 189 -1.44 -9.50 7.98
N ILE A 190 -1.23 -8.20 8.07
CA ILE A 190 -1.12 -7.30 6.92
C ILE A 190 0.26 -6.64 6.94
N ASN A 191 1.02 -6.77 5.87
CA ASN A 191 2.32 -6.13 5.70
C ASN A 191 2.29 -5.21 4.48
N LEU A 192 2.41 -3.92 4.70
CA LEU A 192 2.45 -2.90 3.65
C LEU A 192 3.83 -2.29 3.59
N ASN A 193 4.47 -2.32 2.41
CA ASN A 193 5.81 -1.81 2.21
C ASN A 193 5.94 -1.05 0.89
N THR A 194 6.39 0.19 0.94
CA THR A 194 6.52 1.06 -0.23
C THR A 194 5.18 1.24 -0.93
N ILE A 195 4.29 1.96 -0.28
CA ILE A 195 2.98 2.34 -0.80
C ILE A 195 2.99 3.84 -1.08
N GLU A 196 2.63 4.22 -2.29
CA GLU A 196 2.46 5.62 -2.67
C GLU A 196 0.98 5.92 -2.89
N GLY A 197 0.43 6.86 -2.16
CA GLY A 197 -0.99 7.18 -2.21
C GLY A 197 -1.28 8.65 -2.40
N THR A 198 -2.43 8.94 -3.03
CA THR A 198 -3.02 10.29 -3.06
C THR A 198 -4.19 10.33 -2.10
N TYR A 199 -4.18 11.33 -1.21
CA TYR A 199 -5.20 11.46 -0.18
C TYR A 199 -6.60 11.75 -0.74
N LYS A 200 -7.59 11.02 -0.25
CA LYS A 200 -9.02 11.28 -0.48
C LYS A 200 -9.84 11.35 0.83
N GLY A 201 -9.20 11.25 1.97
CA GLY A 201 -9.86 11.30 3.28
C GLY A 201 -10.11 9.95 3.95
N GLY A 202 -9.52 8.88 3.43
CA GLY A 202 -9.71 7.52 3.92
C GLY A 202 -8.68 7.05 4.95
N ARG A 203 -8.47 5.75 5.00
CA ARG A 203 -7.53 5.07 5.90
C ARG A 203 -6.62 4.10 5.15
N ILE A 204 -5.41 3.86 5.69
CA ILE A 204 -4.50 2.88 5.09
C ILE A 204 -4.92 1.47 5.47
N ALA A 205 -5.17 1.19 6.74
CA ALA A 205 -5.61 -0.13 7.17
C ALA A 205 -6.77 -0.05 8.16
N GLY A 206 -7.69 -1.01 8.07
CA GLY A 206 -8.71 -1.29 9.07
C GLY A 206 -8.59 -2.72 9.56
N ILE A 207 -8.38 -2.93 10.88
CA ILE A 207 -8.12 -4.23 11.48
C ILE A 207 -9.06 -4.50 12.66
N ASN A 208 -9.33 -5.79 12.93
CA ASN A 208 -10.16 -6.21 14.07
C ASN A 208 -9.27 -6.68 15.20
N THR A 209 -9.10 -5.85 16.23
CA THR A 209 -8.17 -6.13 17.33
C THR A 209 -8.61 -7.29 18.20
N ASN A 210 -9.91 -7.51 18.36
CA ASN A 210 -10.49 -8.62 19.12
C ASN A 210 -10.26 -9.99 18.47
N TYR A 211 -9.89 -10.06 17.18
CA TYR A 211 -9.49 -11.29 16.50
C TYR A 211 -7.97 -11.42 16.35
N GLY A 212 -7.21 -10.51 16.94
CA GLY A 212 -5.75 -10.56 16.95
C GLY A 212 -5.11 -10.15 15.63
N ASP A 213 -5.81 -9.38 14.80
CA ASP A 213 -5.27 -8.81 13.58
C ASP A 213 -4.07 -7.91 13.85
N SER A 214 -3.14 -7.88 12.91
CA SER A 214 -1.98 -7.01 12.98
C SER A 214 -1.66 -6.38 11.62
N VAL A 215 -1.09 -5.17 11.65
CA VAL A 215 -0.60 -4.48 10.47
C VAL A 215 0.79 -3.91 10.69
N SER A 216 1.66 -4.07 9.70
CA SER A 216 2.98 -3.43 9.62
C SER A 216 2.98 -2.44 8.45
N LEU A 217 3.35 -1.20 8.73
CA LEU A 217 3.42 -0.11 7.75
C LEU A 217 4.88 0.32 7.57
N LYS A 218 5.43 0.16 6.36
CA LYS A 218 6.79 0.57 6.02
C LYS A 218 6.78 1.41 4.75
N LYS A 219 7.47 2.56 4.76
CA LYS A 219 7.62 3.45 3.59
C LYS A 219 6.26 3.78 2.96
N ILE A 220 5.35 4.31 3.75
CA ILE A 220 4.04 4.76 3.28
C ILE A 220 4.14 6.26 2.99
N THR A 221 3.94 6.66 1.74
CA THR A 221 3.96 8.05 1.29
C THR A 221 2.57 8.46 0.83
N ILE A 222 1.99 9.48 1.45
CA ILE A 222 0.68 10.01 1.07
C ILE A 222 0.83 11.45 0.61
N VAL A 223 0.46 11.72 -0.62
CA VAL A 223 0.51 13.04 -1.26
C VAL A 223 -0.86 13.71 -1.15
N GLY A 224 -0.86 15.03 -0.92
CA GLY A 224 -2.10 15.82 -0.84
C GLY A 224 -2.77 15.82 0.53
N ASP A 225 -2.24 15.14 1.53
CA ASP A 225 -2.75 15.16 2.91
C ASP A 225 -2.07 16.24 3.76
N SER A 226 -2.24 17.50 3.38
CA SER A 226 -1.66 18.66 4.10
C SER A 226 -2.14 18.76 5.54
N GLY A 227 -3.33 18.27 5.83
CA GLY A 227 -3.94 18.25 7.17
C GLY A 227 -3.61 17.01 8.00
N LYS A 228 -2.83 16.06 7.48
CA LYS A 228 -2.55 14.76 8.11
C LYS A 228 -3.81 14.05 8.58
N LYS A 229 -4.83 14.04 7.73
CA LYS A 229 -6.18 13.51 8.04
C LYS A 229 -6.31 12.02 7.77
N ILE A 230 -5.44 11.43 6.93
CA ILE A 230 -5.50 10.00 6.66
C ILE A 230 -5.24 9.21 7.95
N ILE A 231 -6.02 8.17 8.17
CA ILE A 231 -5.87 7.30 9.34
C ILE A 231 -4.92 6.17 8.97
N PRO A 232 -3.71 6.08 9.57
CA PRO A 232 -2.78 5.00 9.24
C PRO A 232 -3.34 3.61 9.57
N CYS A 233 -4.01 3.48 10.72
CA CYS A 233 -4.63 2.23 11.13
C CYS A 233 -5.87 2.50 11.98
N GLN A 234 -7.04 2.16 11.45
CA GLN A 234 -8.29 2.13 12.21
C GLN A 234 -8.45 0.78 12.89
N LYS A 235 -8.61 0.80 14.20
CA LYS A 235 -8.91 -0.40 15.00
C LYS A 235 -10.42 -0.55 15.15
N TYR A 236 -10.88 -1.77 15.03
CA TYR A 236 -12.29 -2.14 15.18
C TYR A 236 -12.45 -3.30 16.15
N THR A 237 -13.64 -3.41 16.72
CA THR A 237 -14.15 -4.62 17.35
C THR A 237 -15.01 -5.33 16.31
N GLY A 238 -14.44 -6.32 15.64
CA GLY A 238 -15.17 -7.12 14.65
C GLY A 238 -16.18 -8.07 15.30
N ASN A 239 -17.12 -8.55 14.50
CA ASN A 239 -18.14 -9.51 14.91
C ASN A 239 -18.38 -10.57 13.82
N ASN A 240 -19.22 -11.56 14.11
CA ASN A 240 -19.61 -12.61 13.18
C ASN A 240 -21.13 -12.62 12.91
N THR A 241 -21.79 -11.52 13.14
CA THR A 241 -23.25 -11.40 13.05
C THR A 241 -23.73 -10.73 11.77
N GLY A 242 -22.82 -10.14 11.00
CA GLY A 242 -23.15 -9.31 9.85
C GLY A 242 -23.42 -7.83 10.19
N ALA A 243 -23.42 -7.48 11.48
CA ALA A 243 -23.60 -6.10 11.90
C ALA A 243 -22.34 -5.25 11.63
N GLU A 244 -22.49 -3.93 11.49
CA GLU A 244 -21.36 -3.04 11.36
C GLU A 244 -20.42 -3.17 12.58
N PRO A 245 -19.10 -3.29 12.38
CA PRO A 245 -18.12 -3.36 13.47
C PRO A 245 -17.95 -2.02 14.16
N SER A 246 -17.76 -2.04 15.47
CA SER A 246 -17.53 -0.85 16.30
C SER A 246 -16.05 -0.48 16.44
#